data_de56201fc615aeb967f19ecb35d43b1b
#
_entry.id   de56201fc615aeb967f19ecb35d43b1b
#
_cell.length_a   1.000
_cell.length_b   1.000
_cell.length_c   1.000
_cell.angle_alpha   90.00
_cell.angle_beta   90.00
_cell.angle_gamma   90.00
#
_symmetry.space_group_name_H-M   'P 1'
#
loop_
_entity.id
_entity.type
_entity.pdbx_description
1 polymer ?
#
loop_
_entity_poly.entity_id
_entity_poly.type
_entity_poly.pdbx_seq_one_letter_code
_entity_poly.pdbx_strand_id
1 'polypeptide(L)'
;MKRQKWLGFTFVNGMLLLIVILWSIPTLGLLVSSFRLPFDIQTSGWWTVFPHREWQTVSVIENPREELGVDPNTVMEIEGVKGTFEEFREGVASGDLRVTWVGNKRVGRVEVQEQVWTVNWDFTLQNYQTVIFGRDTEIINSDG
;
A
#
# COMPACT_ATOMS: atom_id res chain seq x y z
N MET A 1 9.33 33.95 -40.36
CA MET A 1 10.31 34.11 -39.29
C MET A 1 9.73 34.25 -37.87
N LYS A 2 8.57 34.87 -37.62
CA LYS A 2 7.95 34.99 -36.28
C LYS A 2 7.48 33.63 -35.65
N ARG A 3 6.96 32.72 -36.46
CA ARG A 3 6.41 31.42 -36.05
C ARG A 3 7.48 30.47 -35.48
N GLN A 4 8.68 30.46 -36.03
CA GLN A 4 9.78 29.63 -35.57
C GLN A 4 10.33 30.08 -34.20
N LYS A 5 10.37 31.39 -33.94
CA LYS A 5 10.79 31.93 -32.64
C LYS A 5 9.79 31.60 -31.56
N TRP A 6 8.51 31.54 -31.86
CA TRP A 6 7.45 31.19 -30.90
C TRP A 6 7.48 29.71 -30.54
N LEU A 7 7.70 28.84 -31.51
CA LEU A 7 7.88 27.39 -31.29
C LEU A 7 9.09 27.11 -30.42
N GLY A 8 10.22 27.75 -30.64
CA GLY A 8 11.40 27.60 -29.81
C GLY A 8 11.20 28.09 -28.38
N PHE A 9 10.52 29.23 -28.21
CA PHE A 9 10.18 29.74 -26.89
C PHE A 9 9.23 28.82 -26.11
N THR A 10 8.20 28.28 -26.76
CA THR A 10 7.25 27.34 -26.15
C THR A 10 7.94 26.03 -25.78
N PHE A 11 8.82 25.52 -26.64
CA PHE A 11 9.57 24.30 -26.36
C PHE A 11 10.51 24.46 -25.15
N VAL A 12 11.28 25.56 -25.09
CA VAL A 12 12.19 25.82 -23.95
C VAL A 12 11.42 25.97 -22.64
N ASN A 13 10.33 26.75 -22.63
CA ASN A 13 9.53 26.91 -21.43
C ASN A 13 8.83 25.61 -21.02
N GLY A 14 8.34 24.82 -21.99
CA GLY A 14 7.77 23.50 -21.72
C GLY A 14 8.79 22.54 -21.09
N MET A 15 10.03 22.53 -21.60
CA MET A 15 11.13 21.73 -21.06
C MET A 15 11.52 22.17 -19.66
N LEU A 16 11.60 23.49 -19.42
CA LEU A 16 11.86 24.03 -18.08
C LEU A 16 10.75 23.66 -17.09
N LEU A 17 9.50 23.78 -17.49
CA LEU A 17 8.36 23.41 -16.68
C LEU A 17 8.41 21.92 -16.32
N LEU A 18 8.71 21.05 -17.28
CA LEU A 18 8.86 19.62 -17.06
C LEU A 18 9.96 19.31 -16.05
N ILE A 19 11.11 19.96 -16.17
CA ILE A 19 12.22 19.80 -15.21
C ILE A 19 11.79 20.25 -13.81
N VAL A 20 11.11 21.40 -13.68
CA VAL A 20 10.64 21.90 -12.40
C VAL A 20 9.66 20.92 -11.77
N ILE A 21 8.69 20.40 -12.53
CA ILE A 21 7.74 19.40 -12.05
C ILE A 21 8.48 18.15 -11.57
N LEU A 22 9.41 17.63 -12.38
CA LEU A 22 10.17 16.42 -12.05
C LEU A 22 10.97 16.57 -10.75
N TRP A 23 11.62 17.72 -10.54
CA TRP A 23 12.36 18.01 -9.31
C TRP A 23 11.46 18.32 -8.11
N SER A 24 10.23 18.76 -8.35
CA SER A 24 9.26 19.02 -7.28
C SER A 24 8.71 17.73 -6.67
N ILE A 25 8.67 16.62 -7.42
CA ILE A 25 8.11 15.34 -6.94
C ILE A 25 8.78 14.85 -5.64
N PRO A 26 10.12 14.71 -5.55
CA PRO A 26 10.75 14.25 -4.31
C PRO A 26 10.55 15.22 -3.16
N THR A 27 10.55 16.53 -3.42
CA THR A 27 10.31 17.55 -2.38
C THR A 27 8.90 17.48 -1.83
N LEU A 28 7.91 17.32 -2.70
CA LEU A 28 6.51 17.11 -2.29
C LEU A 28 6.36 15.80 -1.52
N GLY A 29 7.05 14.74 -1.95
CA GLY A 29 7.07 13.47 -1.23
C GLY A 29 7.59 13.61 0.19
N LEU A 30 8.69 14.32 0.40
CA LEU A 30 9.22 14.61 1.73
C LEU A 30 8.25 15.46 2.56
N LEU A 31 7.64 16.48 1.95
CA LEU A 31 6.66 17.32 2.62
C LEU A 31 5.46 16.49 3.10
N VAL A 32 4.87 15.68 2.24
CA VAL A 32 3.75 14.79 2.60
C VAL A 32 4.17 13.83 3.70
N SER A 33 5.34 13.19 3.58
CA SER A 33 5.85 12.24 4.58
C SER A 33 6.06 12.89 5.94
N SER A 34 6.39 14.18 6.00
CA SER A 34 6.60 14.88 7.29
C SER A 34 5.33 14.97 8.15
N PHE A 35 4.16 14.88 7.54
CA PHE A 35 2.86 14.89 8.23
C PHE A 35 2.31 13.49 8.50
N ARG A 36 2.99 12.43 8.08
CA ARG A 36 2.53 11.03 8.26
C ARG A 36 3.12 10.41 9.50
N LEU A 37 2.43 9.40 10.04
CA LEU A 37 2.96 8.61 11.15
C LEU A 37 4.22 7.84 10.71
N PRO A 38 5.20 7.64 11.60
CA PRO A 38 6.43 6.91 11.27
C PRO A 38 6.18 5.49 10.76
N PHE A 39 5.14 4.82 11.25
CA PHE A 39 4.74 3.49 10.80
C PHE A 39 4.26 3.52 9.35
N ASP A 40 3.44 4.51 8.97
CA ASP A 40 2.89 4.61 7.62
C ASP A 40 3.96 4.93 6.58
N ILE A 41 4.99 5.70 6.97
CA ILE A 41 6.13 6.00 6.10
C ILE A 41 6.93 4.74 5.76
N GLN A 42 7.02 3.80 6.70
CA GLN A 42 7.77 2.54 6.52
C GLN A 42 6.98 1.49 5.73
N THR A 43 5.67 1.49 5.85
CA THR A 43 4.79 0.46 5.26
C THR A 43 4.20 0.85 3.92
N SER A 44 4.05 2.14 3.65
CA SER A 44 3.45 2.64 2.41
C SER A 44 4.17 3.88 1.88
N GLY A 45 4.11 4.08 0.56
CA GLY A 45 4.72 5.26 -0.06
C GLY A 45 3.90 6.54 0.16
N TRP A 46 4.54 7.71 0.01
CA TRP A 46 3.88 9.02 0.12
C TRP A 46 2.76 9.23 -0.90
N TRP A 47 2.81 8.53 -2.04
CA TRP A 47 1.80 8.60 -3.12
C TRP A 47 0.45 8.02 -2.72
N THR A 48 0.35 7.29 -1.60
CA THR A 48 -0.91 6.74 -1.11
C THR A 48 -1.90 7.81 -0.60
N VAL A 49 -1.48 9.07 -0.52
CA VAL A 49 -2.39 10.21 -0.33
C VAL A 49 -3.25 10.51 -1.56
N PHE A 50 -2.88 9.99 -2.74
CA PHE A 50 -3.70 10.04 -3.93
C PHE A 50 -4.59 8.80 -4.03
N PRO A 51 -5.74 8.88 -4.72
CA PRO A 51 -6.59 7.71 -4.95
C PRO A 51 -5.78 6.58 -5.59
N HIS A 52 -5.73 5.44 -4.91
CA HIS A 52 -5.04 4.24 -5.37
C HIS A 52 -5.85 3.01 -5.03
N ARG A 53 -5.52 1.89 -5.67
CA ARG A 53 -6.12 0.61 -5.36
C ARG A 53 -5.27 -0.13 -4.33
N GLU A 54 -5.93 -0.63 -3.30
CA GLU A 54 -5.30 -1.41 -2.24
C GLU A 54 -6.11 -2.67 -1.97
N TRP A 55 -5.39 -3.75 -1.63
CA TRP A 55 -6.03 -5.01 -1.21
C TRP A 55 -6.46 -4.89 0.24
N GLN A 56 -7.75 -4.96 0.48
CA GLN A 56 -8.31 -4.97 1.83
C GLN A 56 -8.89 -6.34 2.14
N THR A 57 -8.59 -6.88 3.33
CA THR A 57 -9.15 -8.15 3.79
C THR A 57 -10.61 -7.94 4.13
N VAL A 58 -11.50 -8.57 3.36
CA VAL A 58 -12.95 -8.50 3.55
C VAL A 58 -13.48 -9.69 4.32
N SER A 59 -12.80 -10.82 4.27
CA SER A 59 -13.18 -12.03 4.98
C SER A 59 -11.96 -12.84 5.40
N VAL A 60 -12.04 -13.45 6.57
CA VAL A 60 -11.07 -14.42 7.06
C VAL A 60 -11.83 -15.69 7.41
N ILE A 61 -11.44 -16.80 6.79
CA ILE A 61 -12.04 -18.12 7.00
C ILE A 61 -11.05 -18.92 7.83
N GLU A 62 -11.40 -19.17 9.08
CA GLU A 62 -10.59 -20.01 9.95
C GLU A 62 -10.90 -21.48 9.64
N ASN A 63 -9.89 -22.34 9.70
CA ASN A 63 -10.03 -23.78 9.41
C ASN A 63 -10.76 -24.07 8.08
N PRO A 64 -10.25 -23.63 6.93
CA PRO A 64 -10.94 -23.73 5.65
C PRO A 64 -11.26 -25.17 5.22
N ARG A 65 -10.57 -26.16 5.78
CA ARG A 65 -10.89 -27.57 5.56
C ARG A 65 -12.26 -27.96 6.15
N GLU A 66 -12.59 -27.43 7.32
CA GLU A 66 -13.84 -27.73 8.01
C GLU A 66 -14.97 -26.83 7.52
N GLU A 67 -14.70 -25.54 7.37
CA GLU A 67 -15.72 -24.57 6.98
C GLU A 67 -16.11 -24.66 5.50
N LEU A 68 -15.11 -24.85 4.61
CA LEU A 68 -15.35 -24.92 3.16
C LEU A 68 -15.33 -26.35 2.63
N GLY A 69 -14.92 -27.33 3.44
CA GLY A 69 -14.77 -28.72 3.00
C GLY A 69 -13.68 -28.92 1.94
N VAL A 70 -12.71 -28.04 1.85
CA VAL A 70 -11.64 -28.10 0.84
C VAL A 70 -10.50 -29.00 1.28
N ASP A 71 -9.93 -29.77 0.32
CA ASP A 71 -8.72 -30.57 0.54
C ASP A 71 -7.49 -29.87 -0.04
N PRO A 72 -6.55 -29.42 0.82
CA PRO A 72 -5.32 -28.77 0.39
C PRO A 72 -4.37 -29.61 -0.48
N ASN A 73 -4.66 -30.89 -0.68
CA ASN A 73 -3.87 -31.77 -1.56
C ASN A 73 -4.40 -31.83 -2.99
N THR A 74 -5.53 -31.19 -3.25
CA THR A 74 -6.16 -31.13 -4.57
C THR A 74 -6.28 -29.68 -5.04
N VAL A 75 -6.77 -29.50 -6.26
CA VAL A 75 -7.17 -28.17 -6.73
C VAL A 75 -8.44 -27.77 -5.98
N MET A 76 -8.41 -26.62 -5.34
CA MET A 76 -9.52 -26.07 -4.55
C MET A 76 -10.18 -24.92 -5.29
N GLU A 77 -11.43 -24.67 -4.95
CA GLU A 77 -12.15 -23.46 -5.37
C GLU A 77 -12.63 -22.72 -4.11
N ILE A 78 -12.15 -21.50 -3.93
CA ILE A 78 -12.45 -20.65 -2.79
C ILE A 78 -12.94 -19.31 -3.32
N GLU A 79 -14.18 -18.93 -2.99
CA GLU A 79 -14.82 -17.69 -3.47
C GLU A 79 -14.75 -17.51 -5.01
N GLY A 80 -14.90 -18.63 -5.75
CA GLY A 80 -14.83 -18.62 -7.21
C GLY A 80 -13.40 -18.57 -7.80
N VAL A 81 -12.39 -18.53 -6.95
CA VAL A 81 -10.97 -18.58 -7.36
C VAL A 81 -10.48 -20.02 -7.27
N LYS A 82 -9.92 -20.55 -8.35
CA LYS A 82 -9.38 -21.91 -8.41
C LYS A 82 -7.87 -21.89 -8.31
N GLY A 83 -7.33 -22.82 -7.53
CA GLY A 83 -5.88 -22.96 -7.38
C GLY A 83 -5.50 -24.14 -6.50
N THR A 84 -4.22 -24.42 -6.49
CA THR A 84 -3.59 -25.37 -5.58
C THR A 84 -3.22 -24.69 -4.26
N PHE A 85 -2.90 -25.47 -3.24
CA PHE A 85 -2.44 -24.93 -1.96
C PHE A 85 -1.21 -24.01 -2.11
N GLU A 86 -0.25 -24.38 -2.95
CA GLU A 86 0.97 -23.58 -3.15
C GLU A 86 0.66 -22.25 -3.84
N GLU A 87 -0.24 -22.24 -4.81
CA GLU A 87 -0.68 -21.02 -5.46
C GLU A 87 -1.42 -20.10 -4.47
N PHE A 88 -2.30 -20.63 -3.64
CA PHE A 88 -2.99 -19.85 -2.62
C PHE A 88 -2.03 -19.31 -1.53
N ARG A 89 -0.93 -19.99 -1.23
CA ARG A 89 0.11 -19.44 -0.35
C ARG A 89 0.79 -18.21 -0.92
N GLU A 90 0.97 -18.15 -2.22
CA GLU A 90 1.53 -17.00 -2.92
C GLU A 90 0.47 -15.91 -3.14
N GLY A 91 -0.80 -16.28 -3.08
CA GLY A 91 -1.96 -15.44 -3.30
C GLY A 91 -2.42 -15.45 -4.75
N VAL A 92 -3.60 -16.02 -4.97
CA VAL A 92 -4.25 -16.08 -6.30
C VAL A 92 -5.22 -14.92 -6.43
N ALA A 93 -4.99 -14.09 -7.44
CA ALA A 93 -5.89 -12.99 -7.78
C ALA A 93 -6.77 -13.39 -8.98
N SER A 94 -8.05 -13.08 -8.89
CA SER A 94 -9.03 -13.25 -9.96
C SER A 94 -9.95 -12.03 -9.99
N GLY A 95 -9.78 -11.15 -10.98
CA GLY A 95 -10.47 -9.87 -11.03
C GLY A 95 -10.07 -8.97 -9.86
N ASP A 96 -11.06 -8.49 -9.11
CA ASP A 96 -10.85 -7.63 -7.95
C ASP A 96 -10.73 -8.41 -6.62
N LEU A 97 -10.73 -9.76 -6.69
CA LEU A 97 -10.55 -10.64 -5.53
C LEU A 97 -9.16 -11.27 -5.52
N ARG A 98 -8.59 -11.38 -4.33
CA ARG A 98 -7.37 -12.14 -4.05
C ARG A 98 -7.59 -13.05 -2.87
N VAL A 99 -7.22 -14.31 -3.04
CA VAL A 99 -7.32 -15.32 -2.00
C VAL A 99 -5.93 -15.77 -1.60
N THR A 100 -5.63 -15.71 -0.31
CA THR A 100 -4.32 -16.08 0.23
C THR A 100 -4.49 -17.09 1.37
N TRP A 101 -3.75 -18.19 1.32
CA TRP A 101 -3.71 -19.16 2.40
C TRP A 101 -2.56 -18.85 3.34
N VAL A 102 -2.87 -18.55 4.60
CA VAL A 102 -1.91 -18.26 5.65
C VAL A 102 -1.81 -19.46 6.60
N GLY A 103 -0.60 -19.98 6.79
CA GLY A 103 -0.34 -21.13 7.63
C GLY A 103 -0.01 -22.40 6.84
N ASN A 104 -0.21 -23.55 7.47
CA ASN A 104 0.08 -24.86 6.85
C ASN A 104 -1.20 -25.55 6.36
N LYS A 105 -1.04 -26.69 5.66
CA LYS A 105 -2.16 -27.46 5.11
C LYS A 105 -3.15 -27.98 6.15
N ARG A 106 -2.71 -28.16 7.41
CA ARG A 106 -3.56 -28.72 8.47
C ARG A 106 -4.23 -27.68 9.31
N VAL A 107 -3.46 -26.63 9.64
CA VAL A 107 -3.91 -25.54 10.48
C VAL A 107 -3.56 -24.26 9.74
N GLY A 108 -4.54 -23.62 9.16
CA GLY A 108 -4.38 -22.40 8.40
C GLY A 108 -5.69 -21.65 8.28
N ARG A 109 -5.59 -20.42 7.83
CA ARG A 109 -6.73 -19.59 7.50
C ARG A 109 -6.63 -19.10 6.07
N VAL A 110 -7.76 -18.79 5.48
CA VAL A 110 -7.83 -18.15 4.17
C VAL A 110 -8.22 -16.69 4.36
N GLU A 111 -7.44 -15.81 3.82
CA GLU A 111 -7.74 -14.38 3.76
C GLU A 111 -8.26 -14.06 2.35
N VAL A 112 -9.47 -13.57 2.30
CA VAL A 112 -10.09 -13.06 1.08
C VAL A 112 -9.95 -11.56 1.08
N GLN A 113 -9.29 -11.04 0.06
CA GLN A 113 -9.01 -9.61 -0.10
C GLN A 113 -9.72 -9.10 -1.35
N GLU A 114 -10.25 -7.90 -1.25
CA GLU A 114 -10.85 -7.18 -2.37
C GLU A 114 -10.04 -5.94 -2.69
N GLN A 115 -9.92 -5.63 -3.98
CA GLN A 115 -9.23 -4.44 -4.42
C GLN A 115 -10.17 -3.23 -4.40
N VAL A 116 -9.96 -2.34 -3.43
CA VAL A 116 -10.77 -1.15 -3.25
C VAL A 116 -9.99 0.13 -3.54
N TRP A 117 -10.73 1.16 -3.99
CA TRP A 117 -10.15 2.50 -4.09
C TRP A 117 -10.09 3.14 -2.71
N THR A 118 -8.90 3.57 -2.32
CA THR A 118 -8.66 4.21 -1.04
C THR A 118 -7.74 5.42 -1.17
N VAL A 119 -7.74 6.26 -0.15
CA VAL A 119 -6.81 7.38 0.06
C VAL A 119 -6.37 7.40 1.50
N ASN A 120 -5.08 7.52 1.75
CA ASN A 120 -4.53 7.54 3.10
C ASN A 120 -4.20 9.00 3.49
N TRP A 121 -5.16 9.65 4.14
CA TRP A 121 -5.05 11.03 4.61
C TRP A 121 -4.87 11.14 6.12
N ASP A 122 -4.26 10.15 6.72
CA ASP A 122 -3.96 10.11 8.16
C ASP A 122 -2.78 11.05 8.48
N PHE A 123 -3.04 12.35 8.40
CA PHE A 123 -2.04 13.36 8.69
C PHE A 123 -1.96 13.66 10.19
N THR A 124 -0.73 13.81 10.68
CA THR A 124 -0.42 14.13 12.06
C THR A 124 0.66 15.20 12.16
N LEU A 125 0.60 16.00 13.22
CA LEU A 125 1.66 16.93 13.57
C LEU A 125 2.61 16.37 14.64
N GLN A 126 2.49 15.10 14.98
CA GLN A 126 3.25 14.44 16.04
C GLN A 126 4.77 14.58 15.84
N ASN A 127 5.24 14.43 14.60
CA ASN A 127 6.66 14.58 14.27
C ASN A 127 7.18 15.99 14.63
N TYR A 128 6.39 17.01 14.33
CA TYR A 128 6.73 18.41 14.67
C TYR A 128 6.64 18.67 16.15
N GLN A 129 5.64 18.15 16.84
CA GLN A 129 5.49 18.27 18.28
C GLN A 129 6.68 17.65 19.02
N THR A 130 7.14 16.49 18.58
CA THR A 130 8.31 15.82 19.16
C THR A 130 9.58 16.66 18.99
N VAL A 131 9.78 17.26 17.83
CA VAL A 131 10.97 18.08 17.55
C VAL A 131 10.93 19.45 18.27
N ILE A 132 9.76 20.12 18.29
CA ILE A 132 9.64 21.47 18.83
C ILE A 132 9.56 21.47 20.35
N PHE A 133 8.84 20.52 20.93
CA PHE A 133 8.56 20.52 22.38
C PHE A 133 9.45 19.55 23.16
N GLY A 134 10.41 18.89 22.51
CA GLY A 134 11.37 18.02 23.17
C GLY A 134 10.70 16.98 24.06
N ARG A 135 9.59 16.39 23.62
CA ARG A 135 9.04 15.24 24.32
C ARG A 135 10.03 14.11 24.13
N ASP A 136 10.94 14.02 25.10
CA ASP A 136 11.66 12.79 25.38
C ASP A 136 10.58 11.72 25.47
N THR A 137 10.56 10.82 24.48
CA THR A 137 9.93 9.53 24.69
C THR A 137 10.65 8.98 25.89
N GLU A 138 9.99 8.95 27.04
CA GLU A 138 10.43 8.12 28.15
C GLU A 138 10.68 6.76 27.56
N ILE A 139 11.95 6.46 27.36
CA ILE A 139 12.41 5.11 27.22
C ILE A 139 12.03 4.51 28.58
N ILE A 140 10.94 3.80 28.62
CA ILE A 140 10.60 2.96 29.75
C ILE A 140 11.74 1.95 29.79
N ASN A 141 12.77 2.29 30.55
CA ASN A 141 13.76 1.32 30.98
C ASN A 141 12.98 0.33 31.82
N SER A 142 12.71 -0.82 31.23
CA SER A 142 12.23 -2.01 31.93
C SER A 142 13.38 -2.62 32.76
N ASP A 143 13.91 -1.84 33.69
CA ASP A 143 14.71 -2.35 34.78
C ASP A 143 13.77 -2.50 35.97
N GLY A 144 13.10 -3.64 35.99
CA GLY A 144 12.38 -4.14 37.16
C GLY A 144 13.09 -5.30 37.77
#